data_0fc85da9d436ad84aba5d88bec7cbf0b
#
_entry.id   0fc85da9d436ad84aba5d88bec7cbf0b
#
_cell.length_a   1.000
_cell.length_b   1.000
_cell.length_c   1.000
_cell.angle_alpha   90.00
_cell.angle_beta   90.00
_cell.angle_gamma   90.00
#
_symmetry.space_group_name_H-M   'P 1'
#
loop_
_entity.id
_entity.type
_entity.pdbx_description
1 polymer ?
#
loop_
_entity_poly.entity_id
_entity_poly.type
_entity_poly.pdbx_seq_one_letter_code
_entity_poly.pdbx_strand_id
1 'polypeptide(L)'
;MKFFFPDSQDQIGPFFNFESEEHPVHRVRQRDDLYAHEALRRTPYDGMLVSKAIVDGVMDRGSKFTEAQRERIYRTGAHDFYRLKNRRRHLEIMGDCGAFAYVDEEEPPYSIDEVIGFYEGVGLDLGVSMDHIVFGYLSEAQKKKGQGVEADWVRRQELTIEIAAEFYKLVRKQGCGFTPLAVAHGWSPESYQRAVKDLQKIGYQRIALGGMV
;
A
#
# COMPACT_ATOMS: atom_id res chain seq x y z
N MET A 1 -16.22 -5.32 2.89
CA MET A 1 -15.01 -4.89 2.15
C MET A 1 -14.74 -3.44 2.52
N LYS A 2 -13.48 -3.06 2.78
CA LYS A 2 -13.05 -1.68 3.03
C LYS A 2 -12.26 -1.18 1.80
N PHE A 3 -12.39 0.10 1.49
CA PHE A 3 -11.64 0.76 0.44
C PHE A 3 -10.65 1.76 1.07
N PHE A 4 -9.36 1.59 0.76
CA PHE A 4 -8.30 2.49 1.18
C PHE A 4 -7.86 3.33 -0.01
N PHE A 5 -7.93 4.65 0.16
CA PHE A 5 -7.54 5.61 -0.88
C PHE A 5 -6.01 5.72 -0.93
N PRO A 6 -5.38 5.39 -2.07
CA PRO A 6 -3.94 5.54 -2.22
C PRO A 6 -3.60 7.03 -2.32
N ASP A 7 -2.86 7.54 -1.34
CA ASP A 7 -2.46 8.95 -1.31
C ASP A 7 -0.99 9.11 -1.67
N SER A 8 -0.75 9.86 -2.73
CA SER A 8 0.57 10.35 -3.14
C SER A 8 0.71 11.86 -2.98
N GLN A 9 0.10 12.42 -1.94
CA GLN A 9 -0.04 13.86 -1.68
C GLN A 9 -0.99 14.57 -2.64
N ASP A 10 -2.07 13.90 -3.01
CA ASP A 10 -3.13 14.44 -3.86
C ASP A 10 -3.98 15.43 -3.06
N GLN A 11 -3.56 16.69 -3.08
CA GLN A 11 -4.22 17.78 -2.37
C GLN A 11 -5.00 18.68 -3.32
N ILE A 12 -6.09 19.21 -2.82
CA ILE A 12 -6.99 20.10 -3.53
C ILE A 12 -6.69 21.54 -3.12
N GLY A 13 -6.44 22.41 -4.10
CA GLY A 13 -6.37 23.85 -3.86
C GLY A 13 -7.79 24.45 -3.83
N PRO A 14 -8.38 24.71 -2.65
CA PRO A 14 -9.80 25.08 -2.53
C PRO A 14 -10.13 26.44 -3.16
N PHE A 15 -9.13 27.25 -3.43
CA PHE A 15 -9.27 28.58 -4.02
C PHE A 15 -8.65 28.68 -5.42
N PHE A 16 -8.46 27.53 -6.10
CA PHE A 16 -8.01 27.54 -7.48
C PHE A 16 -9.08 28.14 -8.39
N ASN A 17 -8.70 29.11 -9.20
CA ASN A 17 -9.59 29.70 -10.18
C ASN A 17 -9.49 28.91 -11.50
N PHE A 18 -10.55 28.18 -11.84
CA PHE A 18 -10.59 27.34 -13.05
C PHE A 18 -10.74 28.16 -14.34
N GLU A 19 -11.18 29.43 -14.27
CA GLU A 19 -11.32 30.29 -15.46
C GLU A 19 -9.98 30.89 -15.87
N SER A 20 -9.17 31.34 -14.91
CA SER A 20 -7.83 31.89 -15.18
C SER A 20 -6.71 30.85 -15.05
N GLU A 21 -7.03 29.62 -14.61
CA GLU A 21 -6.08 28.55 -14.32
C GLU A 21 -4.99 28.94 -13.30
N GLU A 22 -5.35 29.79 -12.35
CA GLU A 22 -4.42 30.35 -11.38
C GLU A 22 -4.76 29.99 -9.94
N HIS A 23 -3.73 29.90 -9.12
CA HIS A 23 -3.85 29.89 -7.66
C HIS A 23 -3.77 31.31 -7.10
N PRO A 24 -4.36 31.54 -5.90
CA PRO A 24 -4.16 32.80 -5.19
C PRO A 24 -2.68 33.11 -4.95
N VAL A 25 -2.27 34.37 -5.16
CA VAL A 25 -0.87 34.81 -5.04
C VAL A 25 -0.24 34.48 -3.68
N HIS A 26 -1.03 34.45 -2.61
CA HIS A 26 -0.55 34.18 -1.24
C HIS A 26 -0.64 32.70 -0.84
N ARG A 27 -1.03 31.80 -1.75
CA ARG A 27 -1.11 30.36 -1.44
C ARG A 27 0.25 29.79 -1.08
N VAL A 28 0.30 29.14 0.06
CA VAL A 28 1.42 28.30 0.44
C VAL A 28 1.01 26.84 0.24
N ARG A 29 1.61 26.18 -0.76
CA ARG A 29 1.34 24.79 -1.10
C ARG A 29 1.41 23.91 0.16
N GLN A 30 0.55 22.91 0.24
CA GLN A 30 0.37 22.00 1.38
C GLN A 30 -0.25 22.67 2.63
N ARG A 31 0.09 23.89 2.99
CA ARG A 31 -0.54 24.57 4.13
C ARG A 31 -2.00 24.94 3.84
N ASP A 32 -2.23 25.51 2.65
CA ASP A 32 -3.52 26.06 2.23
C ASP A 32 -4.32 25.05 1.39
N ASP A 33 -3.71 23.93 1.04
CA ASP A 33 -4.35 22.85 0.32
C ASP A 33 -5.02 21.85 1.28
N LEU A 34 -6.06 21.20 0.78
CA LEU A 34 -6.88 20.25 1.53
C LEU A 34 -6.69 18.84 0.99
N TYR A 35 -6.58 17.88 1.90
CA TYR A 35 -6.76 16.49 1.52
C TYR A 35 -8.24 16.21 1.16
N ALA A 36 -8.49 15.18 0.36
CA ALA A 36 -9.86 14.80 -0.04
C ALA A 36 -10.79 14.59 1.17
N HIS A 37 -10.27 13.99 2.24
CA HIS A 37 -11.02 13.82 3.48
C HIS A 37 -11.30 15.14 4.24
N GLU A 38 -10.58 16.24 3.97
CA GLU A 38 -10.85 17.57 4.51
C GLU A 38 -11.87 18.32 3.67
N ALA A 39 -11.77 18.18 2.34
CA ALA A 39 -12.66 18.85 1.39
C ALA A 39 -14.07 18.25 1.35
N LEU A 40 -14.19 16.93 1.54
CA LEU A 40 -15.46 16.23 1.45
C LEU A 40 -16.18 16.18 2.80
N ARG A 41 -17.47 16.50 2.81
CA ARG A 41 -18.34 16.39 4.00
C ARG A 41 -18.42 14.94 4.50
N ARG A 42 -18.39 13.96 3.58
CA ARG A 42 -18.39 12.53 3.86
C ARG A 42 -17.38 11.86 2.91
N THR A 43 -16.38 11.23 3.49
CA THR A 43 -15.41 10.48 2.70
C THR A 43 -16.03 9.21 2.13
N PRO A 44 -15.82 8.91 0.84
CA PRO A 44 -16.31 7.68 0.23
C PRO A 44 -15.40 6.47 0.48
N TYR A 45 -14.34 6.62 1.26
CA TYR A 45 -13.36 5.58 1.58
C TYR A 45 -13.26 5.35 3.09
N ASP A 46 -12.69 4.21 3.46
CA ASP A 46 -12.59 3.74 4.85
C ASP A 46 -11.24 4.05 5.49
N GLY A 47 -10.23 4.34 4.69
CA GLY A 47 -8.89 4.66 5.15
C GLY A 47 -8.00 5.16 4.04
N MET A 48 -6.73 5.37 4.36
CA MET A 48 -5.70 5.81 3.41
C MET A 48 -4.65 4.71 3.24
N LEU A 49 -4.11 4.58 2.02
CA LEU A 49 -2.98 3.71 1.72
C LEU A 49 -1.73 4.56 1.55
N VAL A 50 -0.69 4.24 2.32
CA VAL A 50 0.60 4.93 2.31
C VAL A 50 1.69 3.96 1.87
N SER A 51 2.30 4.22 0.72
CA SER A 51 3.33 3.34 0.17
C SER A 51 4.74 3.74 0.60
N LYS A 52 5.52 2.76 1.13
CA LYS A 52 6.94 2.94 1.44
C LYS A 52 7.73 3.42 0.22
N ALA A 53 7.48 2.84 -0.95
CA ALA A 53 8.14 3.23 -2.18
C ALA A 53 7.91 4.70 -2.56
N ILE A 54 6.74 5.25 -2.22
CA ILE A 54 6.41 6.66 -2.45
C ILE A 54 7.11 7.57 -1.44
N VAL A 55 7.12 7.16 -0.17
CA VAL A 55 7.69 7.98 0.92
C VAL A 55 9.21 7.93 0.93
N ASP A 56 9.83 6.75 0.88
CA ASP A 56 11.27 6.57 1.00
C ASP A 56 12.00 6.44 -0.36
N GLY A 57 11.26 6.11 -1.42
CA GLY A 57 11.81 5.74 -2.72
C GLY A 57 12.11 4.25 -2.82
N VAL A 58 12.53 3.83 -4.01
CA VAL A 58 12.93 2.45 -4.34
C VAL A 58 14.24 2.48 -5.10
N MET A 59 15.27 1.85 -4.57
CA MET A 59 16.59 1.76 -5.22
C MET A 59 17.07 3.16 -5.69
N ASP A 60 17.47 3.29 -6.96
CA ASP A 60 17.88 4.57 -7.56
C ASP A 60 16.71 5.46 -8.01
N ARG A 61 15.47 4.98 -7.87
CA ARG A 61 14.26 5.77 -8.14
C ARG A 61 13.94 6.58 -6.90
N GLY A 62 14.15 7.89 -6.97
CA GLY A 62 13.96 8.79 -5.84
C GLY A 62 12.54 8.74 -5.24
N SER A 63 12.44 9.20 -4.01
CA SER A 63 11.16 9.40 -3.32
C SER A 63 10.28 10.45 -4.02
N LYS A 64 8.97 10.30 -3.99
CA LYS A 64 8.01 11.37 -4.34
C LYS A 64 7.89 12.41 -3.23
N PHE A 65 8.27 12.07 -2.00
CA PHE A 65 8.34 13.00 -0.89
C PHE A 65 9.68 13.75 -0.92
N THR A 66 9.66 15.03 -0.63
CA THR A 66 10.88 15.78 -0.34
C THR A 66 11.49 15.28 0.98
N GLU A 67 12.76 15.53 1.21
CA GLU A 67 13.44 15.17 2.45
C GLU A 67 12.69 15.74 3.68
N ALA A 68 12.31 17.02 3.64
CA ALA A 68 11.55 17.66 4.70
C ALA A 68 10.18 17.00 4.97
N GLN A 69 9.53 16.46 3.94
CA GLN A 69 8.26 15.72 4.09
C GLN A 69 8.49 14.35 4.71
N ARG A 70 9.54 13.65 4.31
CA ARG A 70 9.93 12.37 4.92
C ARG A 70 10.26 12.56 6.41
N GLU A 71 11.12 13.50 6.74
CA GLU A 71 11.44 13.82 8.13
C GLU A 71 10.18 14.18 8.94
N ARG A 72 9.28 14.94 8.32
CA ARG A 72 8.04 15.31 8.99
C ARG A 72 7.14 14.11 9.28
N ILE A 73 6.90 13.20 8.32
CA ILE A 73 6.02 12.05 8.54
C ILE A 73 6.61 11.11 9.60
N TYR A 74 7.92 10.89 9.60
CA TYR A 74 8.59 10.11 10.65
C TYR A 74 8.53 10.77 12.03
N ARG A 75 8.66 12.10 12.08
CA ARG A 75 8.62 12.83 13.35
C ARG A 75 7.23 12.97 13.94
N THR A 76 6.20 13.21 13.11
CA THR A 76 4.85 13.51 13.60
C THR A 76 3.91 12.31 13.55
N GLY A 77 4.28 11.27 12.82
CA GLY A 77 3.43 10.14 12.49
C GLY A 77 2.47 10.43 11.33
N ALA A 78 2.02 9.36 10.68
CA ALA A 78 1.17 9.45 9.50
C ALA A 78 -0.20 10.11 9.80
N HIS A 79 -0.81 9.82 10.94
CA HIS A 79 -2.09 10.43 11.33
C HIS A 79 -2.02 11.96 11.44
N ASP A 80 -0.93 12.53 11.98
CA ASP A 80 -0.73 13.98 12.03
C ASP A 80 -0.33 14.55 10.68
N PHE A 81 0.56 13.85 9.98
CA PHE A 81 1.01 14.26 8.67
C PHE A 81 -0.16 14.45 7.71
N TYR A 82 -1.09 13.49 7.68
CA TYR A 82 -2.31 13.53 6.87
C TYR A 82 -3.48 14.24 7.54
N ARG A 83 -3.29 14.89 8.69
CA ARG A 83 -4.30 15.68 9.43
C ARG A 83 -5.56 14.86 9.80
N LEU A 84 -5.37 13.61 10.24
CA LEU A 84 -6.48 12.70 10.57
C LEU A 84 -6.91 12.74 12.04
N LYS A 85 -6.06 13.21 12.97
CA LYS A 85 -6.28 13.13 14.43
C LYS A 85 -7.58 13.78 14.93
N ASN A 86 -8.08 14.81 14.26
CA ASN A 86 -9.23 15.61 14.73
C ASN A 86 -10.53 15.27 13.98
N ARG A 87 -10.64 14.07 13.41
CA ARG A 87 -11.78 13.68 12.61
C ARG A 87 -12.88 12.99 13.43
N ARG A 88 -14.15 13.27 13.09
CA ARG A 88 -15.33 12.60 13.70
C ARG A 88 -15.38 11.10 13.40
N ARG A 89 -14.78 10.65 12.30
CA ARG A 89 -14.64 9.26 11.90
C ARG A 89 -13.16 8.93 11.86
N HIS A 90 -12.78 7.88 12.57
CA HIS A 90 -11.43 7.33 12.47
C HIS A 90 -11.23 6.74 11.08
N LEU A 91 -10.21 7.23 10.35
CA LEU A 91 -9.74 6.66 9.11
C LEU A 91 -8.48 5.88 9.42
N GLU A 92 -8.50 4.58 9.14
CA GLU A 92 -7.30 3.74 9.30
C GLU A 92 -6.27 4.10 8.22
N ILE A 93 -4.99 3.99 8.55
CA ILE A 93 -3.90 4.13 7.58
C ILE A 93 -3.27 2.76 7.38
N MET A 94 -3.25 2.31 6.12
CA MET A 94 -2.67 1.06 5.70
C MET A 94 -1.32 1.30 5.01
N GLY A 95 -0.28 0.65 5.48
CA GLY A 95 1.03 0.65 4.84
C GLY A 95 1.13 -0.37 3.72
N ASP A 96 1.76 0.03 2.65
CA ASP A 96 2.08 -0.79 1.48
C ASP A 96 3.57 -0.64 1.12
N CYS A 97 4.18 -1.68 0.59
CA CYS A 97 5.58 -1.64 0.16
C CYS A 97 5.79 -0.96 -1.20
N GLY A 98 4.76 -0.92 -2.04
CA GLY A 98 4.81 -0.31 -3.37
C GLY A 98 5.31 -1.26 -4.45
N ALA A 99 4.75 -2.47 -4.53
CA ALA A 99 5.19 -3.55 -5.42
C ALA A 99 5.23 -3.17 -6.91
N PHE A 100 4.42 -2.22 -7.36
CA PHE A 100 4.50 -1.67 -8.72
C PHE A 100 5.83 -0.99 -9.03
N ALA A 101 6.52 -0.45 -8.04
CA ALA A 101 7.78 0.25 -8.25
C ALA A 101 8.96 -0.70 -8.52
N TYR A 102 8.83 -1.98 -8.19
CA TYR A 102 9.85 -3.01 -8.39
C TYR A 102 9.34 -4.26 -9.11
N VAL A 103 8.28 -4.13 -9.90
CA VAL A 103 7.65 -5.26 -10.59
C VAL A 103 8.59 -5.97 -11.58
N ASP A 104 9.58 -5.24 -12.12
CA ASP A 104 10.58 -5.75 -13.05
C ASP A 104 11.77 -6.44 -12.35
N GLU A 105 11.87 -6.32 -11.02
CA GLU A 105 12.92 -6.97 -10.25
C GLU A 105 12.59 -8.45 -9.98
N GLU A 106 13.58 -9.28 -9.74
CA GLU A 106 13.39 -10.69 -9.41
C GLU A 106 12.82 -10.87 -7.99
N GLU A 107 13.23 -10.00 -7.06
CA GLU A 107 12.82 -9.99 -5.66
C GLU A 107 12.52 -8.56 -5.19
N PRO A 108 11.68 -8.40 -4.15
CA PRO A 108 11.48 -7.10 -3.53
C PRO A 108 12.80 -6.49 -3.02
N PRO A 109 13.07 -5.21 -3.26
CA PRO A 109 14.36 -4.58 -2.93
C PRO A 109 14.50 -4.17 -1.45
N TYR A 110 13.52 -4.45 -0.62
CA TYR A 110 13.53 -4.15 0.80
C TYR A 110 13.68 -5.41 1.63
N SER A 111 14.35 -5.31 2.76
CA SER A 111 14.24 -6.33 3.81
C SER A 111 12.90 -6.21 4.56
N ILE A 112 12.46 -7.30 5.18
CA ILE A 112 11.24 -7.31 5.99
C ILE A 112 11.37 -6.34 7.19
N ASP A 113 12.55 -6.27 7.80
CA ASP A 113 12.80 -5.36 8.92
C ASP A 113 12.72 -3.88 8.51
N GLU A 114 13.17 -3.51 7.29
CA GLU A 114 13.00 -2.16 6.77
C GLU A 114 11.53 -1.78 6.58
N VAL A 115 10.70 -2.73 6.12
CA VAL A 115 9.26 -2.48 5.93
C VAL A 115 8.55 -2.38 7.26
N ILE A 116 8.85 -3.27 8.21
CA ILE A 116 8.33 -3.19 9.59
C ILE A 116 8.76 -1.87 10.25
N GLY A 117 10.03 -1.51 10.12
CA GLY A 117 10.58 -0.27 10.67
C GLY A 117 9.90 0.98 10.11
N PHE A 118 9.54 0.97 8.81
CA PHE A 118 8.75 2.04 8.21
C PHE A 118 7.35 2.12 8.82
N TYR A 119 6.62 1.00 8.90
CA TYR A 119 5.25 0.99 9.42
C TYR A 119 5.17 1.43 10.88
N GLU A 120 6.08 0.93 11.72
CA GLU A 120 6.20 1.35 13.12
C GLU A 120 6.67 2.81 13.24
N GLY A 121 7.68 3.19 12.46
CA GLY A 121 8.29 4.53 12.52
C GLY A 121 7.32 5.65 12.16
N VAL A 122 6.37 5.40 11.25
CA VAL A 122 5.35 6.40 10.88
C VAL A 122 4.01 6.15 11.57
N GLY A 123 3.86 5.10 12.36
CA GLY A 123 2.68 4.81 13.18
C GLY A 123 1.44 4.46 12.36
N LEU A 124 1.50 3.37 11.58
CA LEU A 124 0.38 2.91 10.77
C LEU A 124 -0.54 1.97 11.57
N ASP A 125 -1.82 1.89 11.17
CA ASP A 125 -2.79 1.01 11.80
C ASP A 125 -2.72 -0.42 11.23
N LEU A 126 -2.43 -0.52 9.94
CA LEU A 126 -2.36 -1.76 9.19
C LEU A 126 -1.05 -1.81 8.40
N GLY A 127 -0.40 -2.97 8.35
CA GLY A 127 0.84 -3.16 7.60
C GLY A 127 0.72 -4.35 6.65
N VAL A 128 0.86 -4.11 5.35
CA VAL A 128 0.80 -5.15 4.32
C VAL A 128 2.17 -5.80 4.18
N SER A 129 2.25 -7.14 4.17
CA SER A 129 3.49 -7.85 3.86
C SER A 129 3.94 -7.51 2.44
N MET A 130 5.25 -7.52 2.21
CA MET A 130 5.76 -7.37 0.85
C MET A 130 5.22 -8.47 -0.06
N ASP A 131 4.99 -8.09 -1.31
CA ASP A 131 4.46 -8.98 -2.32
C ASP A 131 5.18 -8.78 -3.66
N HIS A 132 5.04 -9.74 -4.55
CA HIS A 132 5.49 -9.63 -5.93
C HIS A 132 4.31 -9.85 -6.87
N ILE A 133 4.00 -8.84 -7.67
CA ILE A 133 2.74 -8.78 -8.43
C ILE A 133 2.70 -9.85 -9.52
N VAL A 134 1.56 -10.56 -9.60
CA VAL A 134 1.20 -11.43 -10.71
C VAL A 134 0.14 -10.72 -11.54
N PHE A 135 0.49 -10.29 -12.75
CA PHE A 135 -0.46 -9.64 -13.68
C PHE A 135 -1.20 -10.62 -14.58
N GLY A 136 -0.74 -11.87 -14.63
CA GLY A 136 -1.32 -12.85 -15.52
C GLY A 136 -2.68 -13.36 -15.07
N TYR A 137 -3.55 -13.59 -16.04
CA TYR A 137 -4.82 -14.31 -15.82
C TYR A 137 -4.98 -15.41 -16.86
N LEU A 138 -5.24 -16.61 -16.41
CA LEU A 138 -5.45 -17.79 -17.23
C LEU A 138 -6.93 -18.16 -17.27
N SER A 139 -7.62 -17.71 -18.30
CA SER A 139 -9.05 -18.00 -18.48
C SER A 139 -9.30 -19.48 -18.81
N GLU A 140 -10.50 -19.96 -18.53
CA GLU A 140 -10.93 -21.33 -18.89
C GLU A 140 -10.82 -21.59 -20.40
N ALA A 141 -11.01 -20.59 -21.23
CA ALA A 141 -10.86 -20.71 -22.68
C ALA A 141 -9.38 -20.96 -23.07
N GLN A 142 -8.45 -20.31 -22.40
CA GLN A 142 -7.00 -20.50 -22.61
C GLN A 142 -6.55 -21.86 -22.11
N LYS A 143 -6.99 -22.30 -20.92
CA LYS A 143 -6.73 -23.65 -20.40
C LYS A 143 -7.20 -24.74 -21.38
N LYS A 144 -8.42 -24.60 -21.92
CA LYS A 144 -8.97 -25.53 -22.93
C LYS A 144 -8.16 -25.59 -24.23
N LYS A 145 -7.43 -24.51 -24.55
CA LYS A 145 -6.50 -24.45 -25.70
C LYS A 145 -5.10 -25.00 -25.37
N GLY A 146 -4.90 -25.53 -24.17
CA GLY A 146 -3.63 -26.10 -23.74
C GLY A 146 -2.61 -25.06 -23.25
N GLN A 147 -3.01 -23.81 -22.99
CA GLN A 147 -2.13 -22.82 -22.40
C GLN A 147 -1.86 -23.19 -20.93
N GLY A 148 -0.59 -23.31 -20.58
CA GLY A 148 -0.12 -23.59 -19.23
C GLY A 148 0.04 -22.32 -18.39
N VAL A 149 0.31 -22.50 -17.10
CA VAL A 149 0.68 -21.43 -16.18
C VAL A 149 2.13 -21.04 -16.43
N GLU A 150 2.42 -19.75 -16.45
CA GLU A 150 3.79 -19.27 -16.56
C GLU A 150 4.56 -19.54 -15.26
N ALA A 151 5.80 -20.04 -15.40
CA ALA A 151 6.63 -20.38 -14.24
C ALA A 151 6.92 -19.17 -13.35
N ASP A 152 7.04 -17.99 -13.93
CA ASP A 152 7.25 -16.75 -13.18
C ASP A 152 6.05 -16.38 -12.30
N TRP A 153 4.81 -16.63 -12.76
CA TRP A 153 3.63 -16.39 -11.91
C TRP A 153 3.61 -17.29 -10.67
N VAL A 154 4.00 -18.55 -10.86
CA VAL A 154 4.09 -19.52 -9.75
C VAL A 154 5.16 -19.05 -8.76
N ARG A 155 6.35 -18.72 -9.25
CA ARG A 155 7.48 -18.23 -8.45
C ARG A 155 7.09 -16.99 -7.64
N ARG A 156 6.46 -15.99 -8.27
CA ARG A 156 6.02 -14.75 -7.60
C ARG A 156 4.98 -15.00 -6.51
N GLN A 157 4.04 -15.91 -6.76
CA GLN A 157 3.05 -16.31 -5.76
C GLN A 157 3.70 -17.01 -4.56
N GLU A 158 4.60 -17.96 -4.81
CA GLU A 158 5.33 -18.70 -3.77
C GLU A 158 6.18 -17.73 -2.93
N LEU A 159 6.98 -16.89 -3.58
CA LEU A 159 7.80 -15.86 -2.92
C LEU A 159 6.94 -14.94 -2.04
N THR A 160 5.80 -14.47 -2.55
CA THR A 160 4.88 -13.63 -1.78
C THR A 160 4.38 -14.33 -0.51
N ILE A 161 4.06 -15.64 -0.59
CA ILE A 161 3.60 -16.41 0.57
C ILE A 161 4.74 -16.66 1.56
N GLU A 162 5.95 -16.93 1.10
CA GLU A 162 7.14 -17.11 1.94
C GLU A 162 7.47 -15.82 2.71
N ILE A 163 7.52 -14.69 2.02
CA ILE A 163 7.74 -13.38 2.64
C ILE A 163 6.64 -13.07 3.66
N ALA A 164 5.38 -13.36 3.32
CA ALA A 164 4.26 -13.15 4.23
C ALA A 164 4.40 -13.99 5.51
N ALA A 165 4.88 -15.23 5.41
CA ALA A 165 5.10 -16.09 6.59
C ALA A 165 6.18 -15.52 7.51
N GLU A 166 7.29 -15.05 6.95
CA GLU A 166 8.37 -14.45 7.74
C GLU A 166 7.94 -13.10 8.33
N PHE A 167 7.27 -12.24 7.55
CA PHE A 167 6.73 -10.97 8.01
C PHE A 167 5.79 -11.18 9.22
N TYR A 168 4.84 -12.12 9.12
CA TYR A 168 3.92 -12.42 10.21
C TYR A 168 4.65 -12.85 11.49
N LYS A 169 5.64 -13.72 11.34
CA LYS A 169 6.49 -14.19 12.44
C LYS A 169 7.25 -13.04 13.12
N LEU A 170 7.86 -12.16 12.33
CA LEU A 170 8.63 -11.02 12.84
C LEU A 170 7.74 -9.99 13.52
N VAL A 171 6.61 -9.62 12.90
CA VAL A 171 5.62 -8.70 13.51
C VAL A 171 5.16 -9.21 14.87
N ARG A 172 4.85 -10.51 14.97
CA ARG A 172 4.43 -11.13 16.24
C ARG A 172 5.58 -11.16 17.28
N LYS A 173 6.79 -11.46 16.85
CA LYS A 173 7.97 -11.52 17.71
C LYS A 173 8.36 -10.15 18.26
N GLN A 174 8.27 -9.11 17.44
CA GLN A 174 8.63 -7.74 17.80
C GLN A 174 7.50 -7.03 18.57
N GLY A 175 6.27 -7.56 18.55
CA GLY A 175 5.12 -6.97 19.24
C GLY A 175 4.68 -5.65 18.60
N CYS A 176 4.73 -5.56 17.26
CA CYS A 176 4.41 -4.35 16.51
C CYS A 176 2.99 -3.85 16.81
N GLY A 177 2.81 -2.52 16.75
CA GLY A 177 1.55 -1.85 17.05
C GLY A 177 0.50 -1.94 15.95
N PHE A 178 0.90 -2.22 14.71
CA PHE A 178 -0.01 -2.36 13.57
C PHE A 178 -0.56 -3.78 13.41
N THR A 179 -1.72 -3.89 12.75
CA THR A 179 -2.29 -5.20 12.37
C THR A 179 -1.67 -5.67 11.04
N PRO A 180 -1.04 -6.85 10.99
CA PRO A 180 -0.48 -7.37 9.74
C PRO A 180 -1.56 -7.84 8.77
N LEU A 181 -1.38 -7.50 7.48
CA LEU A 181 -2.13 -8.00 6.34
C LEU A 181 -1.19 -8.77 5.41
N ALA A 182 -1.72 -9.77 4.71
CA ALA A 182 -1.03 -10.39 3.59
C ALA A 182 -1.72 -10.06 2.27
N VAL A 183 -0.99 -10.24 1.17
CA VAL A 183 -1.52 -10.11 -0.19
C VAL A 183 -1.62 -11.50 -0.82
N ALA A 184 -2.81 -11.83 -1.34
CA ALA A 184 -3.00 -13.01 -2.16
C ALA A 184 -2.93 -12.61 -3.64
N HIS A 185 -1.99 -13.18 -4.36
CA HIS A 185 -1.90 -13.13 -5.82
C HIS A 185 -2.35 -14.44 -6.45
N GLY A 186 -2.76 -14.37 -7.70
CA GLY A 186 -3.13 -15.55 -8.47
C GLY A 186 -3.40 -15.21 -9.93
N TRP A 187 -3.53 -16.25 -10.74
CA TRP A 187 -3.81 -16.17 -12.19
C TRP A 187 -5.13 -16.84 -12.55
N SER A 188 -5.85 -17.37 -11.57
CA SER A 188 -7.19 -17.96 -11.71
C SER A 188 -7.89 -17.95 -10.35
N PRO A 189 -9.24 -18.13 -10.30
CA PRO A 189 -9.97 -18.24 -9.04
C PRO A 189 -9.40 -19.32 -8.10
N GLU A 190 -8.96 -20.47 -8.64
CA GLU A 190 -8.42 -21.57 -7.86
C GLU A 190 -7.05 -21.23 -7.27
N SER A 191 -6.19 -20.51 -8.02
CA SER A 191 -4.88 -20.09 -7.52
C SER A 191 -5.01 -19.02 -6.43
N TYR A 192 -5.94 -18.06 -6.57
CA TYR A 192 -6.30 -17.12 -5.50
C TYR A 192 -6.83 -17.84 -4.26
N GLN A 193 -7.74 -18.81 -4.44
CA GLN A 193 -8.28 -19.60 -3.33
C GLN A 193 -7.19 -20.35 -2.57
N ARG A 194 -6.20 -20.91 -3.30
CA ARG A 194 -5.04 -21.59 -2.71
C ARG A 194 -4.21 -20.61 -1.90
N ALA A 195 -3.81 -19.47 -2.49
CA ALA A 195 -3.03 -18.45 -1.80
C ALA A 195 -3.73 -17.97 -0.52
N VAL A 196 -5.03 -17.67 -0.57
CA VAL A 196 -5.81 -17.27 0.61
C VAL A 196 -5.78 -18.36 1.69
N LYS A 197 -5.97 -19.64 1.34
CA LYS A 197 -5.93 -20.74 2.31
C LYS A 197 -4.56 -20.87 2.97
N ASP A 198 -3.47 -20.70 2.20
CA ASP A 198 -2.12 -20.81 2.73
C ASP A 198 -1.80 -19.63 3.65
N LEU A 199 -2.19 -18.41 3.30
CA LEU A 199 -2.07 -17.25 4.17
C LEU A 199 -2.91 -17.39 5.47
N GLN A 200 -4.09 -17.97 5.40
CA GLN A 200 -4.91 -18.28 6.59
C GLN A 200 -4.23 -19.30 7.51
N LYS A 201 -3.56 -20.33 6.96
CA LYS A 201 -2.78 -21.30 7.76
C LYS A 201 -1.61 -20.64 8.50
N ILE A 202 -0.99 -19.61 7.91
CA ILE A 202 0.06 -18.82 8.56
C ILE A 202 -0.50 -18.05 9.78
N GLY A 203 -1.78 -17.66 9.73
CA GLY A 203 -2.47 -16.96 10.82
C GLY A 203 -3.07 -15.60 10.43
N TYR A 204 -2.98 -15.21 9.17
CA TYR A 204 -3.57 -13.96 8.72
C TYR A 204 -5.10 -13.97 8.78
N GLN A 205 -5.66 -12.94 9.43
CA GLN A 205 -7.11 -12.72 9.51
C GLN A 205 -7.61 -11.72 8.47
N ARG A 206 -6.70 -10.90 7.94
CA ARG A 206 -6.97 -9.89 6.92
C ARG A 206 -6.05 -10.16 5.74
N ILE A 207 -6.64 -10.30 4.56
CA ILE A 207 -5.94 -10.64 3.32
C ILE A 207 -6.46 -9.69 2.24
N ALA A 208 -5.55 -9.00 1.58
CA ALA A 208 -5.82 -8.23 0.38
C ALA A 208 -5.74 -9.12 -0.86
N LEU A 209 -6.52 -8.81 -1.89
CA LEU A 209 -6.39 -9.43 -3.20
C LEU A 209 -5.58 -8.48 -4.08
N GLY A 210 -4.39 -8.91 -4.47
CA GLY A 210 -3.49 -8.14 -5.33
C GLY A 210 -3.63 -8.51 -6.81
N GLY A 211 -3.08 -7.67 -7.72
CA GLY A 211 -3.09 -7.94 -9.15
C GLY A 211 -4.47 -7.90 -9.83
N MET A 212 -5.47 -7.31 -9.19
CA MET A 212 -6.83 -7.16 -9.71
C MET A 212 -6.96 -5.90 -10.58
N VAL A 213 -6.29 -5.89 -11.75
CA VAL A 213 -6.26 -4.77 -12.70
C VAL A 213 -6.92 -5.14 -14.02
#